data_30a2914ecb40730df5e70d0e0d41c48b
#
_entry.id   30a2914ecb40730df5e70d0e0d41c48b
#
_cell.length_a   1.000
_cell.length_b   1.000
_cell.length_c   1.000
_cell.angle_alpha   90.00
_cell.angle_beta   90.00
_cell.angle_gamma   90.00
#
_symmetry.space_group_name_H-M   'P 1'
#
loop_
_entity.id
_entity.type
_entity.pdbx_description
1 polymer ?
#
loop_
_entity_poly.entity_id
_entity_poly.type
_entity_poly.pdbx_seq_one_letter_code
_entity_poly.pdbx_strand_id
1 'polypeptide(L)'
;LSEIILLKFPFELKKDQRDAVDEWINKKGKGSIIYSTGTGKTEIAFECARKMASLIREQNPLMVFKILFLVPRIVLIEQNIQRLIKYGIKKEKIGVYYGEKKDIKEITFSTYQSIIKNFDLLRESDMIILDEMHMVSETAKRLSKIFDVLYDNYDKLILGLTATIDENDPRYSKIMKLIPPVKKYMIKEAVNDGRLSEPQVILRPVKMNLEERRIYEQTTSTIKEISLQLKVSNPLVVSKLLKAGGQRARLAKLWFASVHKRKKLLNETNSKLNESVNIV
;
A
#
# COMPACT_ATOMS: atom_id res chain seq x y z
N LEU A 1 -10.44 -12.25 27.13
CA LEU A 1 -9.06 -12.58 26.73
C LEU A 1 -8.89 -12.26 25.26
N SER A 2 -7.90 -11.43 24.91
CA SER A 2 -7.62 -11.16 23.50
C SER A 2 -7.11 -12.41 22.80
N GLU A 3 -7.86 -12.87 21.80
CA GLU A 3 -7.60 -14.12 21.09
C GLU A 3 -6.24 -14.11 20.36
N ILE A 4 -5.80 -12.93 19.89
CA ILE A 4 -4.51 -12.80 19.17
C ILE A 4 -3.30 -13.32 19.99
N ILE A 5 -3.40 -13.34 21.31
CA ILE A 5 -2.36 -13.89 22.21
C ILE A 5 -2.16 -15.39 21.98
N LEU A 6 -3.21 -16.09 21.53
CA LEU A 6 -3.18 -17.53 21.27
C LEU A 6 -2.56 -17.91 19.93
N LEU A 7 -2.23 -16.91 19.10
CA LEU A 7 -1.61 -17.14 17.80
C LEU A 7 -0.31 -17.95 17.93
N LYS A 8 -0.20 -19.01 17.13
CA LYS A 8 0.97 -19.88 17.06
C LYS A 8 1.36 -20.12 15.61
N PHE A 9 2.54 -19.66 15.24
CA PHE A 9 3.09 -19.98 13.92
C PHE A 9 3.50 -21.46 13.85
N PRO A 10 3.27 -22.15 12.72
CA PRO A 10 3.78 -23.53 12.50
C PRO A 10 5.28 -23.55 12.15
N PHE A 11 5.97 -22.41 12.27
CA PHE A 11 7.38 -22.20 11.99
C PHE A 11 7.95 -21.15 12.96
N GLU A 12 9.25 -21.08 13.05
CA GLU A 12 9.91 -20.01 13.78
C GLU A 12 10.10 -18.78 12.88
N LEU A 13 9.83 -17.60 13.43
CA LEU A 13 10.19 -16.34 12.76
C LEU A 13 11.71 -16.27 12.61
N LYS A 14 12.17 -15.80 11.48
CA LYS A 14 13.60 -15.59 11.22
C LYS A 14 14.14 -14.47 12.10
N LYS A 15 15.45 -14.42 12.27
CA LYS A 15 16.09 -13.43 13.13
C LYS A 15 15.71 -12.01 12.77
N ASP A 16 15.81 -11.64 11.48
CA ASP A 16 15.43 -10.31 10.98
C ASP A 16 13.98 -9.94 11.29
N GLN A 17 13.06 -10.93 11.22
CA GLN A 17 11.64 -10.71 11.55
C GLN A 17 11.46 -10.49 13.07
N ARG A 18 12.14 -11.25 13.92
CA ARG A 18 12.11 -11.02 15.38
C ARG A 18 12.70 -9.67 15.74
N ASP A 19 13.85 -9.31 15.15
CA ASP A 19 14.49 -8.01 15.33
C ASP A 19 13.54 -6.86 14.93
N ALA A 20 12.81 -7.02 13.82
CA ALA A 20 11.82 -6.02 13.38
C ALA A 20 10.68 -5.83 14.37
N VAL A 21 10.18 -6.93 14.94
CA VAL A 21 9.15 -6.89 15.99
C VAL A 21 9.67 -6.18 17.22
N ASP A 22 10.86 -6.55 17.69
CA ASP A 22 11.44 -5.98 18.92
C ASP A 22 11.76 -4.48 18.74
N GLU A 23 12.29 -4.08 17.58
CA GLU A 23 12.54 -2.67 17.27
C GLU A 23 11.24 -1.85 17.24
N TRP A 24 10.16 -2.39 16.66
CA TRP A 24 8.87 -1.70 16.66
C TRP A 24 8.27 -1.56 18.07
N ILE A 25 8.38 -2.58 18.91
CA ILE A 25 7.95 -2.54 20.31
C ILE A 25 8.78 -1.49 21.08
N ASN A 26 10.10 -1.47 20.90
CA ASN A 26 11.00 -0.50 21.52
C ASN A 26 10.68 0.95 21.11
N LYS A 27 10.08 1.15 19.94
CA LYS A 27 9.52 2.43 19.48
C LYS A 27 8.10 2.68 19.99
N LYS A 28 7.71 2.02 21.09
CA LYS A 28 6.39 2.15 21.75
C LYS A 28 5.22 1.83 20.82
N GLY A 29 5.41 0.87 19.91
CA GLY A 29 4.38 0.43 18.99
C GLY A 29 4.03 1.45 17.89
N LYS A 30 4.98 2.29 17.49
CA LYS A 30 4.81 3.26 16.38
C LYS A 30 5.97 3.19 15.43
N GLY A 31 5.65 2.96 14.17
CA GLY A 31 6.65 2.91 13.12
C GLY A 31 6.25 2.06 11.94
N SER A 32 7.11 2.02 10.95
CA SER A 32 6.91 1.23 9.75
C SER A 32 8.05 0.25 9.51
N ILE A 33 7.71 -0.86 8.86
CA ILE A 33 8.61 -1.92 8.46
C ILE A 33 8.65 -1.96 6.95
N ILE A 34 9.83 -1.72 6.38
CA ILE A 34 10.05 -1.68 4.94
C ILE A 34 10.77 -2.97 4.54
N TYR A 35 9.99 -3.96 4.13
CA TYR A 35 10.46 -5.29 3.79
C TYR A 35 10.06 -5.68 2.37
N SER A 36 10.97 -6.27 1.62
CA SER A 36 10.71 -6.78 0.27
C SER A 36 9.51 -7.74 0.25
N THR A 37 8.82 -7.81 -0.89
CA THR A 37 7.72 -8.75 -1.08
C THR A 37 8.20 -10.20 -0.89
N GLY A 38 7.38 -11.03 -0.26
CA GLY A 38 7.72 -12.44 -0.01
C GLY A 38 8.59 -12.70 1.22
N THR A 39 8.96 -11.68 2.00
CA THR A 39 9.84 -11.84 3.18
C THR A 39 9.09 -11.97 4.51
N GLY A 40 7.74 -12.05 4.48
CA GLY A 40 6.92 -12.33 5.66
C GLY A 40 6.49 -11.09 6.47
N LYS A 41 6.19 -9.97 5.80
CA LYS A 41 5.65 -8.75 6.45
C LYS A 41 4.41 -9.01 7.28
N THR A 42 3.50 -9.83 6.77
CA THR A 42 2.24 -10.15 7.44
C THR A 42 2.46 -10.90 8.75
N GLU A 43 3.39 -11.83 8.77
CA GLU A 43 3.76 -12.60 9.97
C GLU A 43 4.42 -11.70 11.02
N ILE A 44 5.24 -10.74 10.60
CA ILE A 44 5.79 -9.70 11.49
C ILE A 44 4.65 -8.90 12.13
N ALA A 45 3.66 -8.48 11.33
CA ALA A 45 2.52 -7.71 11.85
C ALA A 45 1.69 -8.50 12.86
N PHE A 46 1.44 -9.77 12.59
CA PHE A 46 0.72 -10.63 13.53
C PHE A 46 1.50 -10.83 14.83
N GLU A 47 2.82 -10.98 14.75
CA GLU A 47 3.66 -11.11 15.95
C GLU A 47 3.73 -9.80 16.75
N CYS A 48 3.81 -8.65 16.09
CA CYS A 48 3.70 -7.34 16.74
C CYS A 48 2.39 -7.24 17.53
N ALA A 49 1.26 -7.61 16.89
CA ALA A 49 -0.04 -7.59 17.54
C ALA A 49 -0.12 -8.56 18.72
N ARG A 50 0.40 -9.79 18.58
CA ARG A 50 0.43 -10.80 19.64
C ARG A 50 1.24 -10.35 20.84
N LYS A 51 2.46 -9.85 20.63
CA LYS A 51 3.33 -9.38 21.72
C LYS A 51 2.74 -8.16 22.44
N MET A 52 2.20 -7.18 21.69
CA MET A 52 1.57 -6.01 22.31
C MET A 52 0.33 -6.38 23.12
N ALA A 53 -0.52 -7.27 22.58
CA ALA A 53 -1.69 -7.76 23.33
C ALA A 53 -1.27 -8.47 24.63
N SER A 54 -0.17 -9.24 24.60
CA SER A 54 0.37 -9.90 25.79
C SER A 54 0.86 -8.89 26.84
N LEU A 55 1.63 -7.89 26.42
CA LEU A 55 2.14 -6.82 27.29
C LEU A 55 1.01 -5.99 27.93
N ILE A 56 0.00 -5.63 27.13
CA ILE A 56 -1.16 -4.88 27.63
C ILE A 56 -1.97 -5.72 28.63
N ARG A 57 -2.12 -7.02 28.35
CA ARG A 57 -2.81 -7.94 29.26
C ARG A 57 -2.14 -8.07 30.62
N GLU A 58 -0.81 -8.07 30.67
CA GLU A 58 -0.06 -8.10 31.94
C GLU A 58 -0.40 -6.89 32.80
N GLN A 59 -0.67 -5.73 32.19
CA GLN A 59 -1.03 -4.50 32.88
C GLN A 59 -2.53 -4.39 33.14
N ASN A 60 -3.37 -4.87 32.23
CA ASN A 60 -4.83 -4.83 32.31
C ASN A 60 -5.45 -6.15 31.81
N PRO A 61 -5.64 -7.15 32.70
CA PRO A 61 -6.12 -8.50 32.32
C PRO A 61 -7.53 -8.54 31.70
N LEU A 62 -8.36 -7.53 31.94
CA LEU A 62 -9.75 -7.48 31.49
C LEU A 62 -9.90 -6.72 30.15
N MET A 63 -8.87 -6.06 29.68
CA MET A 63 -8.91 -5.30 28.43
C MET A 63 -9.01 -6.23 27.23
N VAL A 64 -9.94 -5.95 26.34
CA VAL A 64 -10.03 -6.57 25.01
C VAL A 64 -9.25 -5.71 24.03
N PHE A 65 -8.16 -6.23 23.50
CA PHE A 65 -7.28 -5.54 22.58
C PHE A 65 -7.83 -5.60 21.16
N LYS A 66 -8.29 -4.47 20.63
CA LYS A 66 -8.92 -4.36 19.31
C LYS A 66 -7.89 -4.01 18.23
N ILE A 67 -7.86 -4.82 17.19
CA ILE A 67 -6.91 -4.68 16.07
C ILE A 67 -7.70 -4.38 14.79
N LEU A 68 -7.32 -3.30 14.10
CA LEU A 68 -7.80 -2.98 12.75
C LEU A 68 -6.67 -3.19 11.74
N PHE A 69 -6.89 -4.10 10.81
CA PHE A 69 -5.93 -4.40 9.74
C PHE A 69 -6.44 -3.85 8.41
N LEU A 70 -5.76 -2.83 7.88
CA LEU A 70 -6.11 -2.18 6.62
C LEU A 70 -5.27 -2.73 5.47
N VAL A 71 -5.95 -3.16 4.41
CA VAL A 71 -5.33 -3.72 3.21
C VAL A 71 -5.80 -3.00 1.94
N PRO A 72 -5.03 -3.01 0.85
CA PRO A 72 -5.42 -2.33 -0.38
C PRO A 72 -6.56 -3.02 -1.15
N ARG A 73 -6.74 -4.33 -1.01
CA ARG A 73 -7.69 -5.12 -1.81
C ARG A 73 -8.40 -6.19 -0.98
N ILE A 74 -9.67 -6.46 -1.31
CA ILE A 74 -10.51 -7.43 -0.62
C ILE A 74 -9.91 -8.84 -0.62
N VAL A 75 -9.26 -9.25 -1.70
CA VAL A 75 -8.62 -10.58 -1.79
C VAL A 75 -7.57 -10.80 -0.69
N LEU A 76 -6.89 -9.74 -0.26
CA LEU A 76 -5.91 -9.82 0.84
C LEU A 76 -6.57 -10.00 2.20
N ILE A 77 -7.81 -9.52 2.37
CA ILE A 77 -8.60 -9.79 3.58
C ILE A 77 -8.77 -11.29 3.76
N GLU A 78 -9.28 -11.96 2.73
CA GLU A 78 -9.53 -13.40 2.78
C GLU A 78 -8.25 -14.20 3.04
N GLN A 79 -7.17 -13.87 2.35
CA GLN A 79 -5.87 -14.52 2.54
C GLN A 79 -5.35 -14.37 3.97
N ASN A 80 -5.48 -13.19 4.58
CA ASN A 80 -5.03 -12.93 5.94
C ASN A 80 -5.91 -13.62 6.98
N ILE A 81 -7.22 -13.69 6.75
CA ILE A 81 -8.16 -14.45 7.59
C ILE A 81 -7.77 -15.93 7.61
N GLN A 82 -7.54 -16.54 6.43
CA GLN A 82 -7.14 -17.94 6.34
C GLN A 82 -5.81 -18.21 7.06
N ARG A 83 -4.86 -17.26 6.97
CA ARG A 83 -3.59 -17.36 7.73
C ARG A 83 -3.83 -17.33 9.23
N LEU A 84 -4.63 -16.38 9.74
CA LEU A 84 -4.93 -16.30 11.18
C LEU A 84 -5.60 -17.57 11.69
N ILE A 85 -6.57 -18.12 10.94
CA ILE A 85 -7.23 -19.39 11.30
C ILE A 85 -6.21 -20.53 11.32
N LYS A 86 -5.34 -20.61 10.32
CA LYS A 86 -4.25 -21.59 10.28
C LYS A 86 -3.29 -21.45 11.46
N TYR A 87 -3.12 -20.25 11.98
CA TYR A 87 -2.26 -19.95 13.13
C TYR A 87 -3.01 -20.05 14.48
N GLY A 88 -4.22 -20.64 14.48
CA GLY A 88 -4.96 -21.00 15.69
C GLY A 88 -5.95 -19.95 16.19
N ILE A 89 -6.17 -18.86 15.46
CA ILE A 89 -7.18 -17.85 15.83
C ILE A 89 -8.57 -18.33 15.42
N LYS A 90 -9.52 -18.26 16.34
CA LYS A 90 -10.91 -18.66 16.08
C LYS A 90 -11.58 -17.70 15.11
N LYS A 91 -12.33 -18.26 14.14
CA LYS A 91 -13.03 -17.49 13.11
C LYS A 91 -14.02 -16.47 13.71
N GLU A 92 -14.67 -16.80 14.83
CA GLU A 92 -15.64 -15.93 15.52
C GLU A 92 -15.02 -14.65 16.08
N LYS A 93 -13.69 -14.61 16.20
CA LYS A 93 -12.93 -13.43 16.67
C LYS A 93 -12.42 -12.55 15.53
N ILE A 94 -12.62 -12.98 14.30
CA ILE A 94 -12.18 -12.27 13.10
C ILE A 94 -13.38 -11.67 12.40
N GLY A 95 -13.39 -10.35 12.28
CA GLY A 95 -14.40 -9.57 11.61
C GLY A 95 -13.92 -8.94 10.30
N VAL A 96 -14.86 -8.41 9.54
CA VAL A 96 -14.61 -7.72 8.28
C VAL A 96 -15.46 -6.46 8.15
N TYR A 97 -14.86 -5.41 7.59
CA TYR A 97 -15.56 -4.16 7.30
C TYR A 97 -15.26 -3.70 5.87
N TYR A 98 -16.04 -4.16 4.90
CA TYR A 98 -15.98 -3.70 3.51
C TYR A 98 -17.29 -3.95 2.77
N GLY A 99 -17.58 -3.15 1.73
CA GLY A 99 -18.82 -3.26 0.97
C GLY A 99 -20.04 -3.24 1.89
N GLU A 100 -20.88 -4.27 1.80
CA GLU A 100 -22.04 -4.47 2.66
C GLU A 100 -21.73 -5.23 3.95
N LYS A 101 -20.58 -5.88 4.03
CA LYS A 101 -20.13 -6.63 5.21
C LYS A 101 -19.67 -5.69 6.31
N LYS A 102 -20.33 -5.75 7.49
CA LYS A 102 -20.12 -4.86 8.64
C LYS A 102 -19.98 -5.66 9.95
N ASP A 103 -19.27 -6.78 9.90
CA ASP A 103 -19.01 -7.61 11.07
C ASP A 103 -17.73 -7.16 11.75
N ILE A 104 -17.85 -6.40 12.85
CA ILE A 104 -16.74 -5.85 13.62
C ILE A 104 -16.47 -6.78 14.81
N LYS A 105 -15.25 -7.26 14.91
CA LYS A 105 -14.76 -8.16 15.96
C LYS A 105 -13.47 -7.62 16.58
N GLU A 106 -12.89 -8.42 17.46
CA GLU A 106 -11.61 -8.13 18.10
C GLU A 106 -10.49 -7.89 17.08
N ILE A 107 -10.43 -8.71 16.01
CA ILE A 107 -9.52 -8.55 14.89
C ILE A 107 -10.37 -8.24 13.66
N THR A 108 -10.36 -7.00 13.20
CA THR A 108 -11.17 -6.57 12.06
C THR A 108 -10.30 -6.24 10.86
N PHE A 109 -10.61 -6.82 9.71
CA PHE A 109 -9.98 -6.48 8.44
C PHE A 109 -10.86 -5.52 7.65
N SER A 110 -10.26 -4.51 7.05
CA SER A 110 -10.93 -3.55 6.18
C SER A 110 -10.07 -3.15 5.00
N THR A 111 -10.68 -2.60 3.96
CA THR A 111 -9.93 -1.93 2.89
C THR A 111 -9.79 -0.44 3.19
N TYR A 112 -8.75 0.18 2.64
CA TYR A 112 -8.58 1.63 2.72
C TYR A 112 -9.80 2.42 2.22
N GLN A 113 -10.45 1.94 1.14
CA GLN A 113 -11.64 2.59 0.60
C GLN A 113 -12.87 2.45 1.51
N SER A 114 -12.94 1.39 2.30
CA SER A 114 -14.06 1.20 3.23
C SER A 114 -13.91 2.03 4.48
N ILE A 115 -12.69 2.13 5.01
CA ILE A 115 -12.44 2.86 6.26
C ILE A 115 -12.65 4.37 6.14
N ILE A 116 -12.45 4.97 4.95
CA ILE A 116 -12.73 6.40 4.75
C ILE A 116 -14.21 6.76 4.85
N LYS A 117 -15.10 5.77 4.89
CA LYS A 117 -16.54 5.96 5.12
C LYS A 117 -16.93 5.87 6.60
N ASN A 118 -16.03 5.37 7.45
CA ASN A 118 -16.25 5.21 8.88
C ASN A 118 -14.91 5.27 9.64
N PHE A 119 -14.48 6.46 10.00
CA PHE A 119 -13.27 6.68 10.77
C PHE A 119 -13.38 6.29 12.25
N ASP A 120 -14.58 6.00 12.75
CA ASP A 120 -14.75 5.60 14.14
C ASP A 120 -14.06 4.26 14.41
N LEU A 121 -13.99 3.37 13.42
CA LEU A 121 -13.19 2.15 13.55
C LEU A 121 -11.71 2.41 13.83
N LEU A 122 -11.12 3.49 13.25
CA LEU A 122 -9.75 3.89 13.58
C LEU A 122 -9.65 4.36 15.03
N ARG A 123 -10.65 5.14 15.52
CA ARG A 123 -10.66 5.69 16.86
C ARG A 123 -10.90 4.63 17.94
N GLU A 124 -11.71 3.63 17.63
CA GLU A 124 -12.10 2.56 18.56
C GLU A 124 -11.10 1.40 18.61
N SER A 125 -10.14 1.34 17.69
CA SER A 125 -9.12 0.31 17.66
C SER A 125 -7.92 0.71 18.50
N ASP A 126 -7.30 -0.24 19.21
CA ASP A 126 -6.10 -0.02 20.01
C ASP A 126 -4.84 -0.09 19.14
N MET A 127 -4.86 -0.96 18.14
CA MET A 127 -3.78 -1.11 17.17
C MET A 127 -4.30 -1.04 15.74
N ILE A 128 -3.62 -0.25 14.90
CA ILE A 128 -3.90 -0.12 13.48
C ILE A 128 -2.70 -0.60 12.67
N ILE A 129 -2.93 -1.56 11.78
CA ILE A 129 -1.93 -2.10 10.87
C ILE A 129 -2.28 -1.62 9.46
N LEU A 130 -1.33 -0.98 8.80
CA LEU A 130 -1.46 -0.39 7.46
C LEU A 130 -0.62 -1.21 6.48
N ASP A 131 -1.23 -2.20 5.82
CA ASP A 131 -0.54 -3.00 4.81
C ASP A 131 -0.46 -2.24 3.48
N GLU A 132 0.70 -2.28 2.82
CA GLU A 132 1.04 -1.48 1.65
C GLU A 132 0.76 0.02 1.87
N MET A 133 1.24 0.56 2.99
CA MET A 133 0.96 1.93 3.44
C MET A 133 1.31 3.01 2.39
N HIS A 134 2.17 2.71 1.41
CA HIS A 134 2.50 3.63 0.31
C HIS A 134 1.26 3.98 -0.56
N MET A 135 0.20 3.17 -0.51
CA MET A 135 -1.07 3.48 -1.17
C MET A 135 -1.75 4.73 -0.61
N VAL A 136 -1.40 5.13 0.61
CA VAL A 136 -1.98 6.27 1.32
C VAL A 136 -1.04 7.48 1.23
N SER A 137 -0.77 7.94 0.01
CA SER A 137 0.04 9.14 -0.21
C SER A 137 -0.75 10.43 -0.03
N GLU A 138 -0.08 11.55 0.21
CA GLU A 138 -0.70 12.88 0.32
C GLU A 138 -1.43 13.30 -0.96
N THR A 139 -1.06 12.76 -2.11
CA THR A 139 -1.75 12.98 -3.39
C THR A 139 -3.09 12.25 -3.47
N ALA A 140 -3.29 11.21 -2.66
CA ALA A 140 -4.53 10.47 -2.56
C ALA A 140 -5.51 11.17 -1.60
N LYS A 141 -6.06 12.31 -1.97
CA LYS A 141 -6.85 13.25 -1.14
C LYS A 141 -7.85 12.62 -0.16
N ARG A 142 -8.50 11.51 -0.54
CA ARG A 142 -9.45 10.82 0.35
C ARG A 142 -8.72 9.91 1.35
N LEU A 143 -7.72 9.18 0.90
CA LEU A 143 -6.98 8.23 1.75
C LEU A 143 -6.06 8.96 2.73
N SER A 144 -5.51 10.12 2.37
CA SER A 144 -4.66 10.92 3.27
C SER A 144 -5.36 11.34 4.55
N LYS A 145 -6.70 11.44 4.56
CA LYS A 145 -7.49 11.71 5.77
C LYS A 145 -7.33 10.63 6.86
N ILE A 146 -6.96 9.41 6.48
CA ILE A 146 -6.64 8.35 7.45
C ILE A 146 -5.51 8.83 8.37
N PHE A 147 -4.47 9.44 7.81
CA PHE A 147 -3.35 9.96 8.61
C PHE A 147 -3.73 11.17 9.45
N ASP A 148 -4.64 12.03 8.99
CA ASP A 148 -5.13 13.14 9.81
C ASP A 148 -5.83 12.58 11.06
N VAL A 149 -6.69 11.57 10.91
CA VAL A 149 -7.36 10.91 12.05
C VAL A 149 -6.36 10.19 12.96
N LEU A 150 -5.35 9.51 12.41
CA LEU A 150 -4.33 8.84 13.23
C LEU A 150 -3.43 9.84 13.96
N TYR A 151 -3.19 10.99 13.38
CA TYR A 151 -2.42 12.07 14.02
C TYR A 151 -3.16 12.64 15.23
N ASP A 152 -4.49 12.83 15.11
CA ASP A 152 -5.35 13.30 16.19
C ASP A 152 -5.54 12.26 17.31
N ASN A 153 -5.24 10.98 17.04
CA ASN A 153 -5.31 9.85 17.98
C ASN A 153 -3.92 9.24 18.20
N TYR A 154 -3.00 10.06 18.67
CA TYR A 154 -1.58 9.71 18.80
C TYR A 154 -1.27 8.64 19.87
N ASP A 155 -2.21 8.29 20.73
CA ASP A 155 -2.12 7.23 21.74
C ASP A 155 -2.19 5.80 21.16
N LYS A 156 -2.67 5.66 19.91
CA LYS A 156 -2.82 4.36 19.23
C LYS A 156 -1.48 3.72 18.86
N LEU A 157 -1.46 2.39 18.86
CA LEU A 157 -0.37 1.62 18.26
C LEU A 157 -0.55 1.60 16.75
N ILE A 158 0.50 1.96 16.02
CA ILE A 158 0.40 2.05 14.56
C ILE A 158 1.60 1.36 13.92
N LEU A 159 1.31 0.36 13.09
CA LEU A 159 2.30 -0.37 12.31
C LEU A 159 2.05 -0.18 10.81
N GLY A 160 2.99 0.44 10.12
CA GLY A 160 3.00 0.50 8.67
C GLY A 160 3.84 -0.62 8.06
N LEU A 161 3.35 -1.24 6.99
CA LEU A 161 4.06 -2.26 6.22
C LEU A 161 4.14 -1.82 4.76
N THR A 162 5.30 -1.95 4.15
CA THR A 162 5.46 -1.73 2.71
C THR A 162 6.72 -2.41 2.18
N ALA A 163 6.74 -2.70 0.88
CA ALA A 163 7.96 -3.14 0.21
C ALA A 163 8.70 -1.99 -0.47
N THR A 164 7.97 -0.94 -0.84
CA THR A 164 8.48 0.14 -1.70
C THR A 164 7.98 1.48 -1.21
N ILE A 165 8.82 2.24 -0.57
CA ILE A 165 8.55 3.64 -0.24
C ILE A 165 9.86 4.41 -0.30
N ASP A 166 9.84 5.57 -0.93
CA ASP A 166 10.91 6.54 -0.86
C ASP A 166 10.62 7.51 0.30
N GLU A 167 11.41 7.43 1.34
CA GLU A 167 11.25 8.24 2.55
C GLU A 167 11.45 9.73 2.29
N ASN A 168 12.21 10.08 1.25
CA ASN A 168 12.48 11.46 0.86
C ASN A 168 11.42 12.02 -0.10
N ASP A 169 10.48 11.19 -0.55
CA ASP A 169 9.40 11.65 -1.43
C ASP A 169 8.40 12.49 -0.62
N PRO A 170 8.19 13.77 -0.98
CA PRO A 170 7.26 14.66 -0.28
C PRO A 170 5.83 14.11 -0.14
N ARG A 171 5.44 13.18 -1.02
CA ARG A 171 4.12 12.53 -0.98
C ARG A 171 3.90 11.67 0.27
N TYR A 172 4.97 11.30 0.97
CA TYR A 172 4.93 10.47 2.17
C TYR A 172 5.35 11.20 3.44
N SER A 173 5.53 12.53 3.38
CA SER A 173 6.01 13.34 4.50
C SER A 173 5.19 13.15 5.78
N LYS A 174 3.86 13.15 5.68
CA LYS A 174 2.97 12.92 6.83
C LYS A 174 3.13 11.50 7.41
N ILE A 175 3.22 10.49 6.53
CA ILE A 175 3.41 9.10 6.92
C ILE A 175 4.72 8.95 7.69
N MET A 176 5.80 9.48 7.12
CA MET A 176 7.13 9.37 7.72
C MET A 176 7.24 10.08 9.07
N LYS A 177 6.48 11.16 9.27
CA LYS A 177 6.41 11.83 10.58
C LYS A 177 5.65 11.02 11.63
N LEU A 178 4.55 10.37 11.25
CA LEU A 178 3.72 9.61 12.17
C LEU A 178 4.32 8.25 12.50
N ILE A 179 4.77 7.52 11.47
CA ILE A 179 5.28 6.15 11.55
C ILE A 179 6.59 6.02 10.79
N PRO A 180 7.68 6.63 11.28
CA PRO A 180 8.99 6.52 10.63
C PRO A 180 9.43 5.06 10.51
N PRO A 181 10.30 4.73 9.54
CA PRO A 181 10.85 3.40 9.39
C PRO A 181 11.64 2.98 10.63
N VAL A 182 11.30 1.83 11.18
CA VAL A 182 12.01 1.23 12.32
C VAL A 182 12.91 0.09 11.89
N LYS A 183 12.56 -0.61 10.80
CA LYS A 183 13.37 -1.68 10.22
C LYS A 183 13.21 -1.72 8.72
N LYS A 184 14.32 -2.01 8.04
CA LYS A 184 14.38 -2.22 6.59
C LYS A 184 15.03 -3.57 6.29
N TYR A 185 14.51 -4.23 5.27
CA TYR A 185 15.05 -5.48 4.73
C TYR A 185 14.76 -5.53 3.24
N MET A 186 15.73 -5.06 2.47
CA MET A 186 15.57 -4.84 1.03
C MET A 186 15.89 -6.11 0.23
N ILE A 187 15.57 -6.09 -1.07
CA ILE A 187 15.79 -7.25 -1.97
C ILE A 187 17.23 -7.74 -1.90
N LYS A 188 18.21 -6.85 -1.89
CA LYS A 188 19.63 -7.20 -1.86
C LYS A 188 19.99 -8.02 -0.61
N GLU A 189 19.50 -7.60 0.56
CA GLU A 189 19.70 -8.33 1.82
C GLU A 189 19.00 -9.69 1.78
N ALA A 190 17.75 -9.72 1.29
CA ALA A 190 16.98 -10.94 1.19
C ALA A 190 17.58 -11.96 0.20
N VAL A 191 18.23 -11.51 -0.86
CA VAL A 191 18.99 -12.36 -1.80
C VAL A 191 20.26 -12.88 -1.13
N ASN A 192 21.03 -12.01 -0.47
CA ASN A 192 22.25 -12.41 0.23
C ASN A 192 21.98 -13.46 1.32
N ASP A 193 20.84 -13.37 1.99
CA ASP A 193 20.41 -14.32 3.03
C ASP A 193 19.73 -15.58 2.43
N GLY A 194 19.69 -15.72 1.10
CA GLY A 194 19.07 -16.85 0.41
C GLY A 194 17.55 -16.96 0.58
N ARG A 195 16.87 -15.87 0.94
CA ARG A 195 15.40 -15.82 1.11
C ARG A 195 14.67 -15.51 -0.18
N LEU A 196 15.30 -14.79 -1.08
CA LEU A 196 14.80 -14.48 -2.41
C LEU A 196 15.84 -14.90 -3.44
N SER A 197 15.37 -15.35 -4.58
CA SER A 197 16.23 -15.57 -5.73
C SER A 197 16.71 -14.22 -6.29
N GLU A 198 17.91 -14.19 -6.86
CA GLU A 198 18.40 -13.01 -7.53
C GLU A 198 17.48 -12.66 -8.72
N PRO A 199 16.90 -11.45 -8.76
CA PRO A 199 16.01 -11.07 -9.84
C PRO A 199 16.81 -10.87 -11.13
N GLN A 200 16.43 -11.59 -12.19
CA GLN A 200 16.94 -11.37 -13.52
C GLN A 200 15.99 -10.47 -14.30
N VAL A 201 16.48 -9.32 -14.73
CA VAL A 201 15.71 -8.40 -15.57
C VAL A 201 16.13 -8.58 -17.03
N ILE A 202 15.25 -9.18 -17.85
CA ILE A 202 15.47 -9.34 -19.28
C ILE A 202 14.64 -8.29 -20.01
N LEU A 203 15.31 -7.35 -20.68
CA LEU A 203 14.65 -6.35 -21.51
C LEU A 203 14.47 -6.93 -22.93
N ARG A 204 13.22 -7.10 -23.32
CA ARG A 204 12.86 -7.51 -24.68
C ARG A 204 12.33 -6.32 -25.46
N PRO A 205 13.02 -5.84 -26.50
CA PRO A 205 12.51 -4.77 -27.33
C PRO A 205 11.36 -5.28 -28.19
N VAL A 206 10.21 -4.61 -28.10
CA VAL A 206 9.03 -4.92 -28.91
C VAL A 206 8.84 -3.81 -29.94
N LYS A 207 8.86 -4.15 -31.22
CA LYS A 207 8.63 -3.20 -32.30
C LYS A 207 7.11 -2.97 -32.46
N MET A 208 6.72 -1.71 -32.55
CA MET A 208 5.35 -1.37 -32.93
C MET A 208 5.09 -1.80 -34.39
N ASN A 209 3.88 -2.29 -34.65
CA ASN A 209 3.41 -2.46 -36.02
C ASN A 209 3.18 -1.10 -36.71
N LEU A 210 2.91 -1.09 -38.03
CA LEU A 210 2.76 0.15 -38.78
C LEU A 210 1.61 1.05 -38.28
N GLU A 211 0.50 0.46 -37.87
CA GLU A 211 -0.66 1.16 -37.38
C GLU A 211 -0.40 1.75 -35.99
N GLU A 212 0.15 0.97 -35.07
CA GLU A 212 0.56 1.42 -33.75
C GLU A 212 1.56 2.58 -33.82
N ARG A 213 2.55 2.47 -34.71
CA ARG A 213 3.55 3.49 -34.95
C ARG A 213 2.92 4.78 -35.47
N ARG A 214 2.00 4.69 -36.44
CA ARG A 214 1.27 5.84 -36.98
C ARG A 214 0.49 6.58 -35.90
N ILE A 215 -0.26 5.84 -35.06
CA ILE A 215 -1.03 6.43 -33.94
C ILE A 215 -0.09 7.08 -32.93
N TYR A 216 1.04 6.44 -32.62
CA TYR A 216 2.05 6.97 -31.69
C TYR A 216 2.64 8.29 -32.21
N GLU A 217 3.03 8.34 -33.48
CA GLU A 217 3.61 9.52 -34.12
C GLU A 217 2.59 10.68 -34.19
N GLN A 218 1.36 10.39 -34.61
CA GLN A 218 0.27 11.37 -34.64
C GLN A 218 -0.03 11.96 -33.23
N THR A 219 -0.20 11.11 -32.25
CA THR A 219 -0.48 11.58 -30.87
C THR A 219 0.68 12.35 -30.29
N THR A 220 1.92 11.97 -30.61
CA THR A 220 3.13 12.66 -30.16
C THR A 220 3.26 14.02 -30.81
N SER A 221 2.96 14.16 -32.11
CA SER A 221 2.93 15.46 -32.81
C SER A 221 1.88 16.39 -32.19
N THR A 222 0.67 15.88 -31.99
CA THR A 222 -0.42 16.65 -31.36
C THR A 222 -0.02 17.16 -29.95
N ILE A 223 0.62 16.32 -29.13
CA ILE A 223 1.10 16.72 -27.80
C ILE A 223 2.14 17.83 -27.92
N LYS A 224 3.10 17.69 -28.85
CA LYS A 224 4.13 18.72 -29.08
C LYS A 224 3.53 20.06 -29.52
N GLU A 225 2.64 20.03 -30.52
CA GLU A 225 1.96 21.22 -31.03
C GLU A 225 1.17 21.98 -29.95
N ILE A 226 0.40 21.22 -29.15
CA ILE A 226 -0.37 21.84 -28.05
C ILE A 226 0.58 22.37 -26.97
N SER A 227 1.67 21.64 -26.66
CA SER A 227 2.67 22.12 -25.69
C SER A 227 3.32 23.43 -26.14
N LEU A 228 3.59 23.61 -27.44
CA LEU A 228 4.10 24.85 -28.02
C LEU A 228 3.08 25.99 -27.89
N GLN A 229 1.81 25.72 -28.23
CA GLN A 229 0.73 26.71 -28.10
C GLN A 229 0.49 27.16 -26.67
N LEU A 230 0.55 26.22 -25.72
CA LEU A 230 0.42 26.51 -24.29
C LEU A 230 1.69 27.09 -23.68
N LYS A 231 2.84 26.97 -24.36
CA LYS A 231 4.19 27.27 -23.86
C LYS A 231 4.54 26.47 -22.57
N VAL A 232 3.96 25.28 -22.43
CA VAL A 232 4.11 24.42 -21.25
C VAL A 232 3.99 22.96 -21.66
N SER A 233 4.89 22.12 -21.13
CA SER A 233 4.88 20.66 -21.31
C SER A 233 4.77 19.89 -19.98
N ASN A 234 4.88 20.57 -18.85
CA ASN A 234 4.77 19.93 -17.53
C ASN A 234 3.31 19.63 -17.20
N PRO A 235 2.95 18.34 -16.93
CA PRO A 235 1.58 17.92 -16.64
C PRO A 235 0.93 18.66 -15.47
N LEU A 236 1.69 19.01 -14.43
CA LEU A 236 1.19 19.74 -13.26
C LEU A 236 0.78 21.17 -13.62
N VAL A 237 1.52 21.81 -14.52
CA VAL A 237 1.19 23.16 -14.98
C VAL A 237 0.02 23.12 -15.95
N VAL A 238 0.00 22.16 -16.90
CA VAL A 238 -1.13 21.97 -17.82
C VAL A 238 -2.42 21.68 -17.06
N SER A 239 -2.35 20.92 -15.94
CA SER A 239 -3.54 20.62 -15.12
C SER A 239 -4.19 21.88 -14.50
N LYS A 240 -3.38 22.87 -14.15
CA LYS A 240 -3.90 24.16 -13.64
C LYS A 240 -4.68 24.92 -14.72
N LEU A 241 -4.30 24.77 -15.99
CA LEU A 241 -4.97 25.43 -17.12
C LEU A 241 -6.37 24.85 -17.38
N LEU A 242 -6.71 23.65 -16.92
CA LEU A 242 -8.06 23.09 -17.01
C LEU A 242 -9.11 23.96 -16.32
N LYS A 243 -8.70 24.73 -15.31
CA LYS A 243 -9.57 25.64 -14.54
C LYS A 243 -9.60 27.06 -15.10
N ALA A 244 -8.74 27.39 -16.05
CA ALA A 244 -8.58 28.76 -16.54
C ALA A 244 -9.72 29.21 -17.47
N GLY A 245 -10.56 28.29 -17.98
CA GLY A 245 -11.61 28.60 -18.95
C GLY A 245 -11.07 28.87 -20.37
N GLY A 246 -11.98 29.09 -21.32
CA GLY A 246 -11.66 29.50 -22.68
C GLY A 246 -10.79 28.52 -23.48
N GLN A 247 -10.03 29.09 -24.44
CA GLN A 247 -9.21 28.31 -25.38
C GLN A 247 -8.10 27.52 -24.69
N ARG A 248 -7.48 28.08 -23.65
CA ARG A 248 -6.40 27.37 -22.89
C ARG A 248 -6.91 26.13 -22.20
N ALA A 249 -8.11 26.15 -21.63
CA ALA A 249 -8.70 24.98 -21.01
C ALA A 249 -9.04 23.88 -22.03
N ARG A 250 -9.50 24.27 -23.24
CA ARG A 250 -9.74 23.32 -24.34
C ARG A 250 -8.46 22.65 -24.79
N LEU A 251 -7.38 23.40 -24.98
CA LEU A 251 -6.08 22.89 -25.35
C LEU A 251 -5.51 21.95 -24.26
N ALA A 252 -5.64 22.30 -22.98
CA ALA A 252 -5.23 21.47 -21.88
C ALA A 252 -5.99 20.12 -21.83
N LYS A 253 -7.31 20.13 -22.07
CA LYS A 253 -8.11 18.90 -22.19
C LYS A 253 -7.63 18.02 -23.35
N LEU A 254 -7.39 18.61 -24.52
CA LEU A 254 -6.91 17.90 -25.69
C LEU A 254 -5.50 17.32 -25.46
N TRP A 255 -4.64 18.06 -24.78
CA TRP A 255 -3.31 17.60 -24.37
C TRP A 255 -3.39 16.34 -23.51
N PHE A 256 -4.22 16.37 -22.44
CA PHE A 256 -4.41 15.20 -21.58
C PHE A 256 -5.04 14.02 -22.30
N ALA A 257 -6.01 14.26 -23.18
CA ALA A 257 -6.61 13.20 -24.00
C ALA A 257 -5.56 12.54 -24.90
N SER A 258 -4.69 13.33 -25.53
CA SER A 258 -3.61 12.83 -26.39
C SER A 258 -2.55 12.06 -25.60
N VAL A 259 -2.16 12.58 -24.43
CA VAL A 259 -1.24 11.88 -23.50
C VAL A 259 -1.83 10.54 -23.04
N HIS A 260 -3.12 10.54 -22.68
CA HIS A 260 -3.82 9.33 -22.26
C HIS A 260 -3.90 8.30 -23.40
N LYS A 261 -4.27 8.75 -24.61
CA LYS A 261 -4.32 7.91 -25.82
C LYS A 261 -2.95 7.27 -26.12
N ARG A 262 -1.87 8.07 -26.06
CA ARG A 262 -0.50 7.56 -26.25
C ARG A 262 -0.11 6.56 -25.17
N LYS A 263 -0.41 6.85 -23.89
CA LYS A 263 -0.12 5.94 -22.78
C LYS A 263 -0.90 4.61 -22.91
N LYS A 264 -2.18 4.69 -23.27
CA LYS A 264 -3.02 3.52 -23.51
C LYS A 264 -2.46 2.67 -24.63
N LEU A 265 -2.11 3.28 -25.78
CA LEU A 265 -1.44 2.57 -26.87
C LEU A 265 -0.19 1.83 -26.39
N LEU A 266 0.72 2.53 -25.68
CA LEU A 266 1.97 1.92 -25.19
C LEU A 266 1.74 0.76 -24.19
N ASN A 267 0.65 0.77 -23.46
CA ASN A 267 0.34 -0.28 -22.50
C ASN A 267 -0.39 -1.48 -23.10
N GLU A 268 -1.21 -1.25 -24.14
CA GLU A 268 -2.16 -2.22 -24.68
C GLU A 268 -1.86 -2.60 -26.15
N THR A 269 -0.60 -2.47 -26.61
CA THR A 269 -0.25 -2.83 -28.00
C THR A 269 -0.39 -4.33 -28.23
N ASN A 270 -0.94 -4.72 -29.36
CA ASN A 270 -1.00 -6.11 -29.80
C ASN A 270 0.41 -6.72 -29.94
N SER A 271 1.39 -5.91 -30.35
CA SER A 271 2.79 -6.34 -30.45
C SER A 271 3.35 -6.77 -29.10
N LYS A 272 3.03 -6.06 -27.99
CA LYS A 272 3.42 -6.47 -26.63
C LYS A 272 2.68 -7.72 -26.18
N LEU A 273 1.37 -7.78 -26.45
CA LEU A 273 0.56 -8.94 -26.08
C LEU A 273 1.10 -10.21 -26.75
N ASN A 274 1.36 -10.17 -28.04
CA ASN A 274 1.91 -11.29 -28.78
C ASN A 274 3.29 -11.71 -28.25
N GLU A 275 4.17 -10.74 -27.94
CA GLU A 275 5.47 -11.07 -27.35
C GLU A 275 5.34 -11.65 -25.93
N SER A 276 4.41 -11.18 -25.11
CA SER A 276 4.19 -11.75 -23.78
C SER A 276 3.66 -13.18 -23.82
N VAL A 277 2.84 -13.55 -24.80
CA VAL A 277 2.39 -14.94 -25.00
C VAL A 277 3.56 -15.87 -25.38
N ASN A 278 4.56 -15.37 -26.09
CA ASN A 278 5.75 -16.16 -26.48
C ASN A 278 6.75 -16.37 -25.31
N ILE A 279 6.53 -15.74 -24.16
CA ILE A 279 7.39 -15.87 -22.97
C ILE A 279 6.88 -16.95 -22.01
N VAL A 280 5.60 -17.31 -22.11
CA VAL A 280 4.94 -18.35 -21.31
C VAL A 280 5.10 -19.69 -22.02
#